data_50a0563d3b96d087c7f259d3be6a8059
#
_entry.id   50a0563d3b96d087c7f259d3be6a8059
#
_cell.length_a   1.000
_cell.length_b   1.000
_cell.length_c   1.000
_cell.angle_alpha   90.00
_cell.angle_beta   90.00
_cell.angle_gamma   90.00
#
_symmetry.space_group_name_H-M   'P 1'
#
loop_
_entity.id
_entity.type
_entity.pdbx_description
1 polymer ?
#
loop_
_entity_poly.entity_id
_entity_poly.type
_entity_poly.pdbx_seq_one_letter_code
_entity_poly.pdbx_strand_id
1 'polypeptide(L)'
;MDAGVDVIYAERFGVIEAAAEKKILAISNMSDQSSLGPDTVITGPVWDMYPTVEQAIKLVKAGVFTAQDYGDFSRMAKGGSYLAPYHKFDKTLPAEVKELVEKKKAEILDGNFRVDVDENTPVSD
;
A
#
# COMPACT_ATOMS: atom_id res chain seq x y z
N MET A 1 -1.68 11.99 17.53
CA MET A 1 -0.54 12.75 16.98
C MET A 1 0.26 13.52 18.05
N ASP A 2 -0.19 13.52 19.27
CA ASP A 2 0.54 14.18 20.37
C ASP A 2 1.59 13.27 21.04
N ALA A 3 1.75 12.04 20.51
CA ALA A 3 2.70 11.04 21.02
C ALA A 3 4.14 11.18 20.44
N GLY A 4 4.45 12.27 19.72
CA GLY A 4 5.78 12.53 19.18
C GLY A 4 6.19 11.62 18.02
N VAL A 5 5.22 11.23 17.17
CA VAL A 5 5.48 10.43 15.98
C VAL A 5 6.02 11.29 14.84
N ASP A 6 6.96 10.76 14.06
CA ASP A 6 7.57 11.41 12.89
C ASP A 6 6.89 11.02 11.57
N VAL A 7 6.32 9.82 11.52
CA VAL A 7 5.63 9.26 10.36
C VAL A 7 4.34 8.58 10.80
N ILE A 8 3.25 8.76 10.03
CA ILE A 8 1.97 8.14 10.30
C ILE A 8 1.44 7.39 9.07
N TYR A 9 0.80 6.24 9.29
CA TYR A 9 0.05 5.55 8.25
C TYR A 9 -1.40 6.06 8.20
N ALA A 10 -1.80 6.62 7.07
CA ALA A 10 -3.08 7.30 6.90
C ALA A 10 -4.20 6.32 6.51
N GLU A 11 -4.59 5.44 7.43
CA GLU A 11 -5.64 4.44 7.21
C GLU A 11 -7.05 5.06 7.17
N ARG A 12 -7.26 6.23 7.77
CA ARG A 12 -8.55 6.93 7.84
C ARG A 12 -8.51 8.30 7.18
N PHE A 13 -9.70 8.81 6.82
CA PHE A 13 -9.86 10.18 6.33
C PHE A 13 -9.40 11.20 7.38
N GLY A 14 -8.85 12.31 6.92
CA GLY A 14 -8.37 13.40 7.76
C GLY A 14 -6.98 13.19 8.36
N VAL A 15 -6.39 12.01 8.22
CA VAL A 15 -5.06 11.72 8.79
C VAL A 15 -3.96 12.45 8.02
N ILE A 16 -4.04 12.54 6.69
CA ILE A 16 -3.07 13.26 5.87
C ILE A 16 -3.12 14.74 6.15
N GLU A 17 -4.31 15.32 6.24
CA GLU A 17 -4.52 16.72 6.56
C GLU A 17 -3.95 17.07 7.94
N ALA A 18 -4.26 16.23 8.94
CA ALA A 18 -3.72 16.41 10.28
C ALA A 18 -2.19 16.22 10.33
N ALA A 19 -1.63 15.33 9.55
CA ALA A 19 -0.19 15.16 9.41
C ALA A 19 0.46 16.41 8.81
N ALA A 20 -0.16 16.97 7.76
CA ALA A 20 0.30 18.20 7.13
C ALA A 20 0.29 19.40 8.09
N GLU A 21 -0.77 19.56 8.89
CA GLU A 21 -0.86 20.59 9.93
C GLU A 21 0.25 20.46 10.99
N LYS A 22 0.57 19.23 11.37
CA LYS A 22 1.62 18.93 12.36
C LYS A 22 3.02 18.86 11.76
N LYS A 23 3.16 18.98 10.43
CA LYS A 23 4.43 18.87 9.69
C LYS A 23 5.15 17.54 9.92
N ILE A 24 4.40 16.46 10.05
CA ILE A 24 4.90 15.10 10.08
C ILE A 24 4.63 14.40 8.74
N LEU A 25 5.36 13.34 8.47
CA LEU A 25 5.23 12.61 7.21
C LEU A 25 4.08 11.59 7.28
N ALA A 26 3.54 11.22 6.12
CA ALA A 26 2.48 10.24 6.01
C ALA A 26 2.76 9.20 4.92
N ILE A 27 2.32 7.97 5.19
CA ILE A 27 2.15 6.92 4.19
C ILE A 27 0.64 6.85 3.88
N SER A 28 0.26 6.99 2.63
CA SER A 28 -1.14 6.90 2.20
C SER A 28 -1.66 5.46 2.21
N ASN A 29 -2.96 5.29 2.02
CA ASN A 29 -3.62 3.98 1.99
C ASN A 29 -4.53 3.84 0.78
N MET A 30 -4.55 2.64 0.17
CA MET A 30 -5.44 2.18 -0.90
C MET A 30 -5.25 2.86 -2.27
N SER A 31 -4.84 4.11 -2.32
CA SER A 31 -4.64 4.90 -3.54
C SER A 31 -3.51 5.90 -3.38
N ASP A 32 -3.02 6.43 -4.50
CA ASP A 32 -2.07 7.54 -4.46
C ASP A 32 -2.80 8.81 -3.99
N GLN A 33 -2.52 9.20 -2.76
CA GLN A 33 -3.12 10.37 -2.10
C GLN A 33 -2.13 11.54 -1.98
N SER A 34 -1.05 11.53 -2.74
CA SER A 34 -0.03 12.59 -2.72
C SER A 34 -0.59 13.98 -2.98
N SER A 35 -1.70 14.10 -3.73
CA SER A 35 -2.38 15.37 -3.99
C SER A 35 -3.01 16.02 -2.75
N LEU A 36 -3.34 15.24 -1.72
CA LEU A 36 -3.89 15.75 -0.46
C LEU A 36 -2.84 16.41 0.44
N GLY A 37 -1.58 16.00 0.29
CA GLY A 37 -0.46 16.57 1.03
C GLY A 37 0.87 16.33 0.30
N PRO A 38 1.17 17.13 -0.76
CA PRO A 38 2.35 16.89 -1.59
C PRO A 38 3.69 16.98 -0.86
N ASP A 39 3.72 17.68 0.28
CA ASP A 39 4.89 17.83 1.15
C ASP A 39 4.82 16.92 2.40
N THR A 40 3.81 16.05 2.45
CA THR A 40 3.49 15.19 3.61
C THR A 40 3.49 13.72 3.21
N VAL A 41 2.86 13.37 2.09
CA VAL A 41 2.70 11.97 1.65
C VAL A 41 3.94 11.52 0.89
N ILE A 42 4.65 10.55 1.47
CA ILE A 42 5.88 9.99 0.87
C ILE A 42 5.53 9.00 -0.26
N THR A 43 4.66 8.06 0.01
CA THR A 43 4.19 6.97 -0.84
C THR A 43 3.01 6.29 -0.15
N GLY A 44 2.53 5.20 -0.67
CA GLY A 44 1.55 4.33 -0.02
C GLY A 44 1.18 3.14 -0.89
N PRO A 45 0.57 2.09 -0.33
CA PRO A 45 0.04 1.01 -1.12
C PRO A 45 -1.14 1.50 -1.97
N VAL A 46 -1.13 1.11 -3.23
CA VAL A 46 -2.25 1.33 -4.17
C VAL A 46 -2.85 -0.02 -4.50
N TRP A 47 -4.17 -0.11 -4.41
CA TRP A 47 -4.92 -1.30 -4.83
C TRP A 47 -5.37 -1.17 -6.28
N ASP A 48 -5.17 -2.23 -7.05
CA ASP A 48 -5.67 -2.36 -8.40
C ASP A 48 -6.63 -3.56 -8.47
N MET A 49 -7.89 -3.27 -8.68
CA MET A 49 -8.93 -4.30 -8.77
C MET A 49 -9.04 -4.92 -10.16
N TYR A 50 -8.28 -4.41 -11.16
CA TYR A 50 -8.37 -4.89 -12.53
C TYR A 50 -8.12 -6.41 -12.65
N PRO A 51 -7.08 -7.01 -12.05
CA PRO A 51 -6.85 -8.44 -12.16
C PRO A 51 -8.01 -9.28 -11.62
N THR A 52 -8.62 -8.85 -10.51
CA THR A 52 -9.79 -9.52 -9.90
C THR A 52 -11.00 -9.45 -10.83
N VAL A 53 -11.29 -8.27 -11.36
CA VAL A 53 -12.44 -8.05 -12.27
C VAL A 53 -12.22 -8.81 -13.58
N GLU A 54 -11.02 -8.78 -14.15
CA GLU A 54 -10.69 -9.52 -15.36
C GLU A 54 -10.90 -11.03 -15.18
N GLN A 55 -10.46 -11.59 -14.05
CA GLN A 55 -10.68 -13.00 -13.73
C GLN A 55 -12.18 -13.33 -13.61
N ALA A 56 -12.94 -12.50 -12.91
CA ALA A 56 -14.39 -12.69 -12.80
C ALA A 56 -15.08 -12.68 -14.18
N ILE A 57 -14.71 -11.75 -15.06
CA ILE A 57 -15.22 -11.70 -16.43
C ILE A 57 -14.87 -12.97 -17.22
N LYS A 58 -13.63 -13.46 -17.10
CA LYS A 58 -13.19 -14.72 -17.77
C LYS A 58 -14.04 -15.90 -17.33
N LEU A 59 -14.31 -16.02 -16.02
CA LEU A 59 -15.14 -17.11 -15.47
C LEU A 59 -16.59 -17.00 -15.96
N VAL A 60 -17.19 -15.82 -15.91
CA VAL A 60 -18.56 -15.60 -16.40
C VAL A 60 -18.69 -15.97 -17.88
N LYS A 61 -17.73 -15.54 -18.72
CA LYS A 61 -17.70 -15.90 -20.15
C LYS A 61 -17.52 -17.41 -20.40
N ALA A 62 -16.87 -18.11 -19.48
CA ALA A 62 -16.72 -19.56 -19.53
C ALA A 62 -17.91 -20.32 -18.93
N GLY A 63 -18.97 -19.63 -18.47
CA GLY A 63 -20.12 -20.25 -17.81
C GLY A 63 -19.83 -20.79 -16.43
N VAL A 64 -18.75 -20.36 -15.79
CA VAL A 64 -18.33 -20.81 -14.45
C VAL A 64 -18.85 -19.80 -13.41
N PHE A 65 -19.69 -20.27 -12.51
CA PHE A 65 -20.32 -19.48 -11.44
C PHE A 65 -20.05 -20.13 -10.08
N THR A 66 -18.80 -20.26 -9.71
CA THR A 66 -18.41 -20.83 -8.41
C THR A 66 -17.86 -19.75 -7.50
N ALA A 67 -18.20 -19.85 -6.22
CA ALA A 67 -17.54 -19.04 -5.20
C ALA A 67 -16.08 -19.48 -5.10
N GLN A 68 -15.17 -18.52 -5.09
CA GLN A 68 -13.72 -18.75 -4.93
C GLN A 68 -13.09 -17.60 -4.18
N ASP A 69 -11.91 -17.85 -3.62
CA ASP A 69 -11.10 -16.81 -3.03
C ASP A 69 -10.37 -16.01 -4.13
N TYR A 70 -10.68 -14.73 -4.22
CA TYR A 70 -10.03 -13.77 -5.13
C TYR A 70 -8.84 -13.04 -4.47
N GLY A 71 -8.55 -13.31 -3.21
CA GLY A 71 -7.49 -12.62 -2.46
C GLY A 71 -6.12 -12.73 -3.12
N ASP A 72 -5.86 -13.82 -3.85
CA ASP A 72 -4.60 -13.98 -4.58
C ASP A 72 -4.40 -12.90 -5.66
N PHE A 73 -5.47 -12.39 -6.26
CA PHE A 73 -5.42 -11.35 -7.28
C PHE A 73 -5.12 -9.95 -6.72
N SER A 74 -5.26 -9.74 -5.42
CA SER A 74 -4.91 -8.49 -4.75
C SER A 74 -3.40 -8.35 -4.49
N ARG A 75 -2.64 -9.42 -4.68
CA ARG A 75 -1.20 -9.44 -4.42
C ARG A 75 -0.41 -8.69 -5.49
N MET A 76 0.74 -8.13 -5.07
CA MET A 76 1.68 -7.43 -5.95
C MET A 76 2.12 -8.29 -7.14
N ALA A 77 2.40 -9.58 -6.94
CA ALA A 77 2.79 -10.51 -7.99
C ALA A 77 1.72 -10.74 -9.06
N LYS A 78 0.46 -10.41 -8.79
CA LYS A 78 -0.67 -10.48 -9.74
C LYS A 78 -1.06 -9.11 -10.29
N GLY A 79 -0.37 -8.04 -9.89
CA GLY A 79 -0.69 -6.68 -10.28
C GLY A 79 -1.82 -6.04 -9.49
N GLY A 80 -2.34 -6.73 -8.46
CA GLY A 80 -3.46 -6.22 -7.64
C GLY A 80 -3.06 -5.21 -6.57
N SER A 81 -1.77 -4.97 -6.39
CA SER A 81 -1.24 -3.91 -5.52
C SER A 81 0.15 -3.47 -5.95
N TYR A 82 0.47 -2.23 -5.65
CA TYR A 82 1.80 -1.65 -5.88
C TYR A 82 2.03 -0.46 -4.95
N LEU A 83 3.26 0.07 -4.91
CA LEU A 83 3.56 1.31 -4.21
C LEU A 83 3.37 2.51 -5.14
N ALA A 84 2.71 3.56 -4.64
CA ALA A 84 2.65 4.85 -5.32
C ALA A 84 4.06 5.43 -5.54
N PRO A 85 4.26 6.23 -6.59
CA PRO A 85 5.51 6.97 -6.78
C PRO A 85 5.85 7.84 -5.59
N TYR A 86 7.14 8.08 -5.35
CA TYR A 86 7.60 8.97 -4.28
C TYR A 86 7.38 10.46 -4.58
N HIS A 87 6.98 10.83 -5.79
CA HIS A 87 6.70 12.21 -6.20
C HIS A 87 7.83 13.18 -5.79
N LYS A 88 7.53 14.21 -4.99
CA LYS A 88 8.51 15.18 -4.50
C LYS A 88 9.62 14.53 -3.65
N PHE A 89 9.29 13.47 -2.94
CA PHE A 89 10.24 12.77 -2.07
C PHE A 89 11.26 11.93 -2.83
N ASP A 90 11.06 11.69 -4.12
CA ASP A 90 12.01 10.89 -4.91
C ASP A 90 13.44 11.44 -4.89
N LYS A 91 13.57 12.77 -4.80
CA LYS A 91 14.87 13.45 -4.77
C LYS A 91 15.46 13.57 -3.35
N THR A 92 14.64 13.44 -2.31
CA THR A 92 15.03 13.70 -0.92
C THR A 92 15.16 12.46 -0.08
N LEU A 93 14.48 11.35 -0.48
CA LEU A 93 14.64 10.07 0.19
C LEU A 93 16.07 9.54 0.06
N PRO A 94 16.68 9.07 1.15
CA PRO A 94 17.99 8.44 1.11
C PRO A 94 18.02 7.27 0.12
N ALA A 95 19.11 7.14 -0.64
CA ALA A 95 19.26 6.05 -1.61
C ALA A 95 19.12 4.68 -0.96
N GLU A 96 19.70 4.50 0.23
CA GLU A 96 19.62 3.28 1.02
C GLU A 96 18.18 2.86 1.36
N VAL A 97 17.28 3.82 1.60
CA VAL A 97 15.86 3.53 1.86
C VAL A 97 15.20 3.02 0.58
N LYS A 98 15.45 3.66 -0.55
CA LYS A 98 14.90 3.22 -1.85
C LYS A 98 15.42 1.84 -2.25
N GLU A 99 16.71 1.58 -2.05
CA GLU A 99 17.32 0.27 -2.31
C GLU A 99 16.69 -0.82 -1.43
N LEU A 100 16.46 -0.54 -0.14
CA LEU A 100 15.80 -1.47 0.77
C LEU A 100 14.37 -1.78 0.33
N VAL A 101 13.61 -0.76 -0.10
CA VAL A 101 12.24 -0.94 -0.61
C VAL A 101 12.24 -1.77 -1.89
N GLU A 102 13.11 -1.47 -2.87
CA GLU A 102 13.18 -2.25 -4.11
C GLU A 102 13.64 -3.70 -3.85
N LYS A 103 14.58 -3.92 -2.95
CA LYS A 103 14.97 -5.26 -2.51
C LYS A 103 13.78 -6.01 -1.92
N LYS A 104 13.05 -5.39 -1.00
CA LYS A 104 11.88 -6.03 -0.36
C LYS A 104 10.77 -6.32 -1.37
N LYS A 105 10.54 -5.41 -2.30
CA LYS A 105 9.60 -5.59 -3.40
C LYS A 105 10.00 -6.79 -4.29
N ALA A 106 11.27 -6.92 -4.64
CA ALA A 106 11.77 -8.07 -5.40
C ALA A 106 11.56 -9.39 -4.64
N GLU A 107 11.89 -9.43 -3.34
CA GLU A 107 11.66 -10.61 -2.50
C GLU A 107 10.17 -11.02 -2.45
N ILE A 108 9.24 -10.06 -2.43
CA ILE A 108 7.79 -10.31 -2.48
C ILE A 108 7.38 -10.87 -3.85
N LEU A 109 7.86 -10.27 -4.93
CA LEU A 109 7.54 -10.68 -6.31
C LEU A 109 8.06 -12.08 -6.62
N ASP A 110 9.23 -12.41 -6.11
CA ASP A 110 9.88 -13.74 -6.26
C ASP A 110 9.30 -14.80 -5.32
N GLY A 111 8.40 -14.42 -4.40
CA GLY A 111 7.83 -15.32 -3.40
C GLY A 111 8.77 -15.69 -2.25
N ASN A 112 9.92 -15.03 -2.15
CA ASN A 112 10.93 -15.27 -1.10
C ASN A 112 10.59 -14.54 0.22
N PHE A 113 9.63 -13.64 0.19
CA PHE A 113 9.14 -12.94 1.37
C PHE A 113 7.61 -13.01 1.41
N ARG A 114 7.08 -13.40 2.55
CA ARG A 114 5.65 -13.38 2.86
C ARG A 114 5.42 -12.54 4.10
N VAL A 115 4.40 -11.70 4.07
CA VAL A 115 3.95 -10.98 5.26
C VAL A 115 3.21 -11.95 6.15
N ASP A 116 3.64 -12.08 7.40
CA ASP A 116 2.93 -12.84 8.40
C ASP A 116 1.65 -12.10 8.81
N VAL A 117 0.59 -12.86 9.00
CA VAL A 117 -0.71 -12.36 9.49
C VAL A 117 -0.91 -12.92 10.88
N ASP A 118 -0.97 -12.04 11.88
CA ASP A 118 -1.35 -12.40 13.24
C ASP A 118 -2.81 -11.99 13.45
N GLU A 119 -3.67 -12.97 13.66
CA GLU A 119 -5.13 -12.77 13.88
C GLU A 119 -5.48 -12.52 15.34
N ASN A 120 -4.49 -12.51 16.24
CA ASN A 120 -4.73 -12.18 17.64
C ASN A 120 -5.11 -10.71 17.80
N THR A 121 -5.88 -10.41 18.83
CA THR A 121 -6.24 -9.03 19.17
C THR A 121 -4.97 -8.24 19.49
N PRO A 122 -4.70 -7.11 18.82
CA PRO A 122 -3.55 -6.28 19.13
C PRO A 122 -3.60 -5.78 20.56
N VAL A 123 -2.48 -5.85 21.26
CA VAL A 123 -2.32 -5.23 22.57
C VAL A 123 -1.57 -3.92 22.37
N SER A 124 -2.17 -2.81 22.80
CA SER A 124 -1.47 -1.52 22.83
C SER A 124 -0.74 -1.37 24.17
N ASP A 125 0.50 -0.93 24.10
CA ASP A 125 1.30 -0.53 25.26
C ASP A 125 0.79 0.78 25.89
#